data_438995ecc3f4a292bf76391f994577a4
#
_entry.id   438995ecc3f4a292bf76391f994577a4
#
_cell.length_a   1.000
_cell.length_b   1.000
_cell.length_c   1.000
_cell.angle_alpha   90.00
_cell.angle_beta   90.00
_cell.angle_gamma   90.00
#
_symmetry.space_group_name_H-M   'P 1'
#
loop_
_entity.id
_entity.type
_entity.pdbx_description
1 polymer ?
#
loop_
_entity_poly.entity_id
_entity_poly.type
_entity_poly.pdbx_seq_one_letter_code
_entity_poly.pdbx_strand_id
1 'polypeptide(L)'
;MLIIIILFFLLEKNKIQTFDKQILVPFGEFLPFRKYLNFMEIISGSTDYQKGDAERIITTSDNLKILPIICYEIVFDKIFNNINKKEIDILINITNDSWFGTRSGPYQHLYISRLKALVANKSLLRVSNNGISAIIDNNAKIIKSSKLNKITQLKYKLKINNNKSYFSIHKIFTFYLFSIFIFLIIYSKRKEI
;
A
#
# COMPACT_ATOMS: atom_id res chain seq x y z
N MET A 1 -27.74 -7.21 -13.58
CA MET A 1 -26.98 -6.34 -12.64
C MET A 1 -25.51 -6.43 -13.04
N LEU A 2 -24.89 -5.31 -13.43
CA LEU A 2 -23.46 -5.29 -13.75
C LEU A 2 -22.66 -5.28 -12.45
N ILE A 3 -21.77 -6.24 -12.29
CA ILE A 3 -20.84 -6.31 -11.15
C ILE A 3 -19.46 -5.88 -11.66
N ILE A 4 -18.88 -4.86 -11.05
CA ILE A 4 -17.55 -4.34 -11.40
C ILE A 4 -16.59 -4.68 -10.25
N ILE A 5 -15.51 -5.42 -10.57
CA ILE A 5 -14.48 -5.84 -9.62
C ILE A 5 -13.11 -5.43 -10.14
N ILE A 6 -12.22 -5.02 -9.25
CA ILE A 6 -10.82 -4.75 -9.58
C ILE A 6 -9.98 -5.94 -9.15
N LEU A 7 -9.23 -6.53 -10.08
CA LEU A 7 -8.51 -7.78 -9.93
C LEU A 7 -6.98 -7.60 -9.98
N PHE A 8 -6.30 -8.43 -9.23
CA PHE A 8 -4.88 -8.75 -9.36
C PHE A 8 -4.76 -10.19 -9.87
N PHE A 9 -3.97 -10.40 -10.92
CA PHE A 9 -3.72 -11.73 -11.48
C PHE A 9 -2.27 -12.15 -11.23
N LEU A 10 -2.08 -13.36 -10.76
CA LEU A 10 -0.80 -14.06 -10.79
C LEU A 10 -0.92 -15.25 -11.74
N LEU A 11 -0.17 -15.19 -12.85
CA LEU A 11 -0.06 -16.29 -13.80
C LEU A 11 1.27 -17.00 -13.55
N GLU A 12 1.20 -18.25 -13.18
CA GLU A 12 2.37 -19.09 -12.94
C GLU A 12 2.20 -20.46 -13.61
N LYS A 13 3.05 -20.74 -14.61
CA LYS A 13 2.95 -21.98 -15.42
C LYS A 13 1.51 -22.16 -15.95
N ASN A 14 0.79 -23.13 -15.41
CA ASN A 14 -0.59 -23.46 -15.80
C ASN A 14 -1.64 -23.05 -14.73
N LYS A 15 -1.24 -22.27 -13.70
CA LYS A 15 -2.11 -21.87 -12.62
C LYS A 15 -2.33 -20.36 -12.65
N ILE A 16 -3.59 -19.97 -12.61
CA ILE A 16 -4.00 -18.57 -12.44
C ILE A 16 -4.53 -18.42 -11.03
N GLN A 17 -3.99 -17.46 -10.29
CA GLN A 17 -4.52 -17.05 -8.99
C GLN A 17 -5.00 -15.61 -9.11
N THR A 18 -6.17 -15.34 -8.56
CA THR A 18 -6.77 -14.01 -8.59
C THR A 18 -6.93 -13.48 -7.17
N PHE A 19 -6.84 -12.19 -7.03
CA PHE A 19 -7.15 -11.49 -5.81
C PHE A 19 -7.98 -10.25 -6.14
N ASP A 20 -9.14 -10.14 -5.49
CA ASP A 20 -10.07 -9.04 -5.69
C ASP A 20 -9.78 -7.91 -4.69
N LYS A 21 -9.89 -6.67 -5.15
CA LYS A 21 -9.69 -5.50 -4.29
C LYS A 21 -10.69 -5.49 -3.14
N GLN A 22 -10.19 -5.37 -1.91
CA GLN A 22 -11.00 -5.46 -0.69
C GLN A 22 -11.32 -4.10 -0.06
N ILE A 23 -10.46 -3.11 -0.27
CA ILE A 23 -10.68 -1.77 0.27
C ILE A 23 -10.89 -0.80 -0.89
N LEU A 24 -12.13 -0.39 -1.06
CA LEU A 24 -12.53 0.54 -2.10
C LEU A 24 -12.31 1.99 -1.68
N VAL A 25 -12.01 2.83 -2.66
CA VAL A 25 -11.80 4.27 -2.46
C VAL A 25 -13.16 4.98 -2.44
N PRO A 26 -13.53 5.66 -1.34
CA PRO A 26 -14.73 6.46 -1.30
C PRO A 26 -14.72 7.53 -2.40
N PHE A 27 -15.87 7.82 -2.96
CA PHE A 27 -16.09 8.79 -4.06
C PHE A 27 -15.41 8.48 -5.39
N GLY A 28 -14.50 7.49 -5.45
CA GLY A 28 -13.85 7.06 -6.68
C GLY A 28 -14.31 5.68 -7.15
N GLU A 29 -14.55 4.75 -6.22
CA GLU A 29 -14.93 3.38 -6.52
C GLU A 29 -16.29 3.00 -5.92
N PHE A 30 -16.76 3.75 -4.96
CA PHE A 30 -18.14 3.70 -4.46
C PHE A 30 -18.55 5.06 -3.93
N LEU A 31 -19.85 5.33 -3.94
CA LEU A 31 -20.42 6.56 -3.39
C LEU A 31 -21.01 6.28 -1.99
N PRO A 32 -20.34 6.75 -0.90
CA PRO A 32 -20.93 6.67 0.42
C PRO A 32 -22.27 7.39 0.46
N PHE A 33 -23.26 6.79 1.12
CA PHE A 33 -24.59 7.40 1.21
C PHE A 33 -25.22 7.78 -0.13
N ARG A 34 -25.01 6.96 -1.18
CA ARG A 34 -25.48 7.22 -2.56
C ARG A 34 -26.92 7.75 -2.62
N LYS A 35 -27.81 7.20 -1.77
CA LYS A 35 -29.21 7.65 -1.71
C LYS A 35 -29.38 9.16 -1.48
N TYR A 36 -28.42 9.80 -0.81
CA TYR A 36 -28.44 11.24 -0.50
C TYR A 36 -27.50 12.08 -1.37
N LEU A 37 -26.55 11.43 -2.02
CA LEU A 37 -25.45 12.09 -2.75
C LEU A 37 -25.51 11.77 -4.27
N ASN A 38 -26.69 11.50 -4.82
CA ASN A 38 -26.87 11.15 -6.24
C ASN A 38 -26.26 12.20 -7.20
N PHE A 39 -26.25 13.48 -6.81
CA PHE A 39 -25.64 14.54 -7.61
C PHE A 39 -24.11 14.38 -7.81
N MET A 40 -23.45 13.54 -7.01
CA MET A 40 -22.02 13.22 -7.13
C MET A 40 -21.74 12.05 -8.06
N GLU A 41 -22.72 11.44 -8.69
CA GLU A 41 -22.54 10.36 -9.66
C GLU A 41 -21.67 10.77 -10.87
N ILE A 42 -21.58 12.05 -11.16
CA ILE A 42 -20.67 12.60 -12.18
C ILE A 42 -19.21 12.28 -11.85
N ILE A 43 -18.85 12.15 -10.57
CA ILE A 43 -17.51 11.87 -10.09
C ILE A 43 -17.30 10.37 -9.85
N SER A 44 -18.23 9.72 -9.17
CA SER A 44 -18.12 8.31 -8.72
C SER A 44 -18.66 7.29 -9.72
N GLY A 45 -19.33 7.74 -10.77
CA GLY A 45 -20.08 6.87 -11.68
C GLY A 45 -21.41 6.40 -11.11
N SER A 46 -22.23 5.81 -11.98
CA SER A 46 -23.58 5.32 -11.63
C SER A 46 -23.58 3.98 -10.88
N THR A 47 -22.46 3.26 -10.88
CA THR A 47 -22.35 1.90 -10.32
C THR A 47 -21.16 1.83 -9.37
N ASP A 48 -21.40 1.28 -8.17
CA ASP A 48 -20.33 1.02 -7.21
C ASP A 48 -19.59 -0.26 -7.57
N TYR A 49 -18.27 -0.27 -7.33
CA TYR A 49 -17.46 -1.48 -7.41
C TYR A 49 -17.83 -2.41 -6.25
N GLN A 50 -17.66 -3.71 -6.47
CA GLN A 50 -17.84 -4.71 -5.44
C GLN A 50 -16.51 -5.01 -4.74
N LYS A 51 -16.57 -5.16 -3.41
CA LYS A 51 -15.43 -5.62 -2.61
C LYS A 51 -15.20 -7.10 -2.79
N GLY A 52 -13.93 -7.49 -2.90
CA GLY A 52 -13.52 -8.88 -2.77
C GLY A 52 -13.55 -9.36 -1.32
N ASP A 53 -13.65 -10.67 -1.16
CA ASP A 53 -13.66 -11.41 0.12
C ASP A 53 -12.61 -12.53 0.19
N ALA A 54 -11.86 -12.74 -0.89
CA ALA A 54 -10.85 -13.79 -0.98
C ALA A 54 -9.73 -13.65 0.06
N GLU A 55 -9.05 -14.75 0.36
CA GLU A 55 -7.86 -14.75 1.18
C GLU A 55 -6.81 -13.80 0.60
N ARG A 56 -6.20 -12.97 1.46
CA ARG A 56 -5.31 -11.90 1.01
C ARG A 56 -3.88 -12.37 0.66
N ILE A 57 -3.52 -13.60 0.97
CA ILE A 57 -2.17 -14.13 0.70
C ILE A 57 -2.22 -15.05 -0.50
N ILE A 58 -1.41 -14.73 -1.52
CA ILE A 58 -1.19 -15.60 -2.67
C ILE A 58 0.11 -16.37 -2.47
N THR A 59 0.06 -17.68 -2.61
CA THR A 59 1.25 -18.55 -2.51
C THR A 59 1.63 -19.06 -3.89
N THR A 60 2.88 -18.81 -4.31
CA THR A 60 3.43 -19.31 -5.58
C THR A 60 3.76 -20.81 -5.49
N SER A 61 4.06 -21.43 -6.65
CA SER A 61 4.52 -22.82 -6.70
C SER A 61 5.83 -23.06 -5.93
N ASP A 62 6.66 -22.02 -5.79
CA ASP A 62 7.92 -22.07 -5.03
C ASP A 62 7.72 -21.68 -3.56
N ASN A 63 6.49 -21.73 -3.05
CA ASN A 63 6.11 -21.36 -1.68
C ASN A 63 6.39 -19.89 -1.29
N LEU A 64 6.58 -18.99 -2.25
CA LEU A 64 6.71 -17.57 -1.97
C LEU A 64 5.33 -17.00 -1.63
N LYS A 65 5.18 -16.39 -0.46
CA LYS A 65 3.94 -15.81 0.04
C LYS A 65 3.88 -14.32 -0.28
N ILE A 66 2.98 -13.96 -1.17
CA ILE A 66 2.80 -12.62 -1.70
C ILE A 66 1.59 -11.97 -1.03
N LEU A 67 1.75 -10.74 -0.57
CA LEU A 67 0.63 -9.87 -0.23
C LEU A 67 0.31 -8.96 -1.42
N PRO A 68 -0.75 -9.26 -2.18
CA PRO A 68 -1.21 -8.38 -3.24
C PRO A 68 -1.89 -7.14 -2.65
N ILE A 69 -1.60 -5.98 -3.22
CA ILE A 69 -2.15 -4.69 -2.81
C ILE A 69 -2.55 -3.94 -4.09
N ILE A 70 -3.82 -3.61 -4.21
CA ILE A 70 -4.33 -2.97 -5.41
C ILE A 70 -4.49 -1.47 -5.17
N CYS A 71 -3.71 -0.68 -5.93
CA CYS A 71 -3.81 0.78 -6.00
C CYS A 71 -3.72 1.44 -4.60
N TYR A 72 -4.71 2.25 -4.26
CA TYR A 72 -4.76 3.04 -3.03
C TYR A 72 -4.92 2.20 -1.75
N GLU A 73 -5.15 0.89 -1.85
CA GLU A 73 -5.16 -0.01 -0.69
C GLU A 73 -3.89 0.12 0.16
N ILE A 74 -2.74 0.43 -0.47
CA ILE A 74 -1.45 0.61 0.21
C ILE A 74 -1.49 1.67 1.32
N VAL A 75 -2.42 2.61 1.27
CA VAL A 75 -2.56 3.70 2.25
C VAL A 75 -3.17 3.20 3.56
N PHE A 76 -4.02 2.18 3.52
CA PHE A 76 -4.81 1.74 4.67
C PHE A 76 -4.01 0.81 5.59
N ASP A 77 -3.90 1.17 6.87
CA ASP A 77 -3.22 0.36 7.89
C ASP A 77 -3.92 -0.97 8.17
N LYS A 78 -5.23 -1.03 7.95
CA LYS A 78 -6.03 -2.24 8.18
C LYS A 78 -5.45 -3.47 7.48
N ILE A 79 -4.90 -3.31 6.27
CA ILE A 79 -4.26 -4.41 5.53
C ILE A 79 -3.08 -4.98 6.32
N PHE A 80 -2.27 -4.10 6.91
CA PHE A 80 -1.03 -4.48 7.58
C PHE A 80 -1.23 -4.93 9.03
N ASN A 81 -2.36 -4.55 9.64
CA ASN A 81 -2.68 -4.91 11.02
C ASN A 81 -3.29 -6.30 11.14
N ASN A 82 -4.07 -6.72 10.14
CA ASN A 82 -4.82 -7.98 10.16
C ASN A 82 -4.02 -9.19 9.64
N ILE A 83 -2.80 -8.96 9.14
CA ILE A 83 -1.99 -10.03 8.56
C ILE A 83 -0.83 -10.34 9.49
N ASN A 84 -0.61 -11.63 9.76
CA ASN A 84 0.58 -12.08 10.42
C ASN A 84 1.80 -11.83 9.50
N LYS A 85 2.58 -10.80 9.81
CA LYS A 85 3.74 -10.37 9.00
C LYS A 85 4.81 -11.45 8.82
N LYS A 86 4.81 -12.49 9.65
CA LYS A 86 5.71 -13.64 9.52
C LYS A 86 5.32 -14.56 8.36
N GLU A 87 4.05 -14.50 7.95
CA GLU A 87 3.52 -15.34 6.88
C GLU A 87 3.69 -14.75 5.48
N ILE A 88 4.22 -13.54 5.37
CA ILE A 88 4.41 -12.85 4.11
C ILE A 88 5.89 -12.74 3.81
N ASP A 89 6.27 -12.98 2.57
CA ASP A 89 7.64 -12.82 2.09
C ASP A 89 7.84 -11.47 1.40
N ILE A 90 6.85 -11.03 0.63
CA ILE A 90 6.95 -9.84 -0.20
C ILE A 90 5.59 -9.13 -0.37
N LEU A 91 5.63 -7.83 -0.54
CA LEU A 91 4.48 -7.00 -0.91
C LEU A 91 4.54 -6.73 -2.42
N ILE A 92 3.41 -6.85 -3.11
CA ILE A 92 3.28 -6.42 -4.51
C ILE A 92 2.14 -5.43 -4.62
N ASN A 93 2.46 -4.18 -4.97
CA ASN A 93 1.47 -3.14 -5.22
C ASN A 93 1.36 -2.84 -6.71
N ILE A 94 0.19 -3.10 -7.29
CA ILE A 94 -0.15 -2.68 -8.64
C ILE A 94 -1.09 -1.48 -8.57
N THR A 95 -0.81 -0.42 -9.34
CA THR A 95 -1.54 0.83 -9.19
C THR A 95 -1.73 1.58 -10.50
N ASN A 96 -2.82 2.32 -10.57
CA ASN A 96 -3.06 3.31 -11.59
C ASN A 96 -2.93 4.71 -10.97
N ASP A 97 -1.79 5.36 -11.20
CA ASP A 97 -1.52 6.69 -10.65
C ASP A 97 -2.06 7.85 -11.51
N SER A 98 -2.78 7.57 -12.62
CA SER A 98 -3.40 8.60 -13.48
C SER A 98 -4.32 9.55 -12.70
N TRP A 99 -4.95 9.02 -11.66
CA TRP A 99 -5.85 9.78 -10.78
C TRP A 99 -5.17 10.92 -10.02
N PHE A 100 -3.86 10.83 -9.82
CA PHE A 100 -3.09 11.80 -9.04
C PHE A 100 -2.42 12.88 -9.87
N GLY A 101 -2.64 12.87 -11.21
CA GLY A 101 -1.96 13.78 -12.12
C GLY A 101 -0.46 13.52 -12.22
N THR A 102 0.31 14.55 -12.59
CA THR A 102 1.74 14.43 -12.89
C THR A 102 2.66 15.21 -11.94
N ARG A 103 2.10 15.87 -10.93
CA ARG A 103 2.84 16.70 -9.97
C ARG A 103 3.19 15.90 -8.72
N SER A 104 2.72 16.32 -7.55
CA SER A 104 3.06 15.75 -6.24
C SER A 104 2.43 14.39 -5.95
N GLY A 105 1.24 14.12 -6.50
CA GLY A 105 0.44 12.94 -6.15
C GLY A 105 1.15 11.61 -6.33
N PRO A 106 1.74 11.29 -7.50
CA PRO A 106 2.48 10.04 -7.70
C PRO A 106 3.68 9.88 -6.76
N TYR A 107 4.36 10.98 -6.42
CA TYR A 107 5.48 10.97 -5.48
C TYR A 107 5.02 10.72 -4.04
N GLN A 108 3.91 11.34 -3.62
CA GLN A 108 3.31 11.09 -2.30
C GLN A 108 2.85 9.64 -2.16
N HIS A 109 2.22 9.08 -3.19
CA HIS A 109 1.79 7.69 -3.20
C HIS A 109 2.97 6.71 -3.16
N LEU A 110 4.07 7.01 -3.88
CA LEU A 110 5.33 6.27 -3.77
C LEU A 110 5.92 6.37 -2.37
N TYR A 111 5.92 7.57 -1.76
CA TYR A 111 6.42 7.77 -0.40
C TYR A 111 5.66 6.95 0.63
N ILE A 112 4.33 6.94 0.55
CA ILE A 112 3.50 6.08 1.41
C ILE A 112 3.86 4.59 1.20
N SER A 113 4.06 4.16 -0.04
CA SER A 113 4.46 2.78 -0.35
C SER A 113 5.79 2.41 0.33
N ARG A 114 6.76 3.35 0.36
CA ARG A 114 8.03 3.16 1.08
C ARG A 114 7.82 2.98 2.59
N LEU A 115 6.98 3.83 3.18
CA LEU A 115 6.66 3.71 4.61
C LEU A 115 5.98 2.38 4.93
N LYS A 116 5.12 1.87 4.06
CA LYS A 116 4.46 0.58 4.26
C LYS A 116 5.43 -0.61 4.15
N ALA A 117 6.41 -0.56 3.25
CA ALA A 117 7.50 -1.55 3.21
C ALA A 117 8.27 -1.60 4.55
N LEU A 118 8.58 -0.42 5.11
CA LEU A 118 9.23 -0.30 6.43
C LEU A 118 8.35 -0.85 7.56
N VAL A 119 7.08 -0.46 7.62
CA VAL A 119 6.13 -0.90 8.67
C VAL A 119 5.89 -2.40 8.61
N ALA A 120 5.76 -2.96 7.40
CA ALA A 120 5.62 -4.39 7.19
C ALA A 120 6.93 -5.15 7.41
N ASN A 121 8.07 -4.46 7.38
CA ASN A 121 9.41 -5.05 7.34
C ASN A 121 9.59 -6.05 6.18
N LYS A 122 9.04 -5.73 5.03
CA LYS A 122 9.08 -6.58 3.83
C LYS A 122 9.44 -5.74 2.61
N SER A 123 10.15 -6.35 1.68
CA SER A 123 10.40 -5.73 0.39
C SER A 123 9.08 -5.51 -0.35
N LEU A 124 9.01 -4.43 -1.12
CA LEU A 124 7.83 -4.06 -1.90
C LEU A 124 8.20 -3.88 -3.37
N LEU A 125 7.50 -4.61 -4.23
CA LEU A 125 7.49 -4.38 -5.67
C LEU A 125 6.26 -3.52 -6.01
N ARG A 126 6.53 -2.32 -6.49
CA ARG A 126 5.48 -1.41 -6.96
C ARG A 126 5.50 -1.31 -8.46
N VAL A 127 4.35 -1.55 -9.09
CA VAL A 127 4.14 -1.39 -10.53
C VAL A 127 3.05 -0.35 -10.74
N SER A 128 3.38 0.71 -11.46
CA SER A 128 2.46 1.79 -11.80
C SER A 128 2.41 1.98 -13.31
N ASN A 129 1.21 2.20 -13.87
CA ASN A 129 1.05 2.39 -15.32
C ASN A 129 1.71 3.69 -15.81
N ASN A 130 1.42 4.83 -15.21
CA ASN A 130 1.97 6.15 -15.58
C ASN A 130 2.68 6.85 -14.41
N GLY A 131 2.61 6.29 -13.21
CA GLY A 131 3.34 6.76 -12.03
C GLY A 131 4.78 6.26 -12.00
N ILE A 132 5.30 6.06 -10.78
CA ILE A 132 6.66 5.59 -10.56
C ILE A 132 6.62 4.14 -10.10
N SER A 133 7.09 3.23 -10.95
CA SER A 133 7.36 1.84 -10.57
C SER A 133 8.65 1.77 -9.76
N ALA A 134 8.70 0.94 -8.73
CA ALA A 134 9.88 0.88 -7.86
C ALA A 134 10.05 -0.49 -7.20
N ILE A 135 11.28 -0.83 -6.91
CA ILE A 135 11.70 -1.92 -6.03
C ILE A 135 12.22 -1.28 -4.76
N ILE A 136 11.58 -1.58 -3.65
CA ILE A 136 11.80 -0.96 -2.34
C ILE A 136 12.17 -2.07 -1.36
N ASP A 137 13.22 -1.86 -0.58
CA ASP A 137 13.60 -2.81 0.46
C ASP A 137 12.78 -2.62 1.76
N ASN A 138 12.96 -3.52 2.70
CA ASN A 138 12.30 -3.49 4.00
C ASN A 138 12.70 -2.31 4.91
N ASN A 139 13.72 -1.53 4.52
CA ASN A 139 14.15 -0.31 5.20
C ASN A 139 13.66 0.96 4.49
N ALA A 140 12.66 0.85 3.61
CA ALA A 140 12.11 1.94 2.81
C ALA A 140 13.09 2.56 1.79
N LYS A 141 14.23 1.91 1.50
CA LYS A 141 15.18 2.38 0.50
C LYS A 141 14.71 1.97 -0.89
N ILE A 142 14.66 2.92 -1.81
CA ILE A 142 14.42 2.62 -3.22
C ILE A 142 15.71 2.02 -3.80
N ILE A 143 15.62 0.76 -4.23
CA ILE A 143 16.72 0.05 -4.86
C ILE A 143 16.82 0.40 -6.34
N LYS A 144 15.66 0.39 -7.02
CA LYS A 144 15.50 0.81 -8.42
C LYS A 144 14.14 1.46 -8.60
N SER A 145 14.05 2.43 -9.50
CA SER A 145 12.77 3.03 -9.89
C SER A 145 12.75 3.42 -11.36
N SER A 146 11.54 3.50 -11.93
CA SER A 146 11.29 4.19 -13.18
C SER A 146 11.23 5.70 -12.97
N LYS A 147 11.25 6.44 -14.07
CA LYS A 147 10.81 7.84 -14.07
C LYS A 147 9.28 7.89 -14.28
N LEU A 148 8.67 8.98 -13.82
CA LEU A 148 7.26 9.27 -14.08
C LEU A 148 6.97 9.26 -15.58
N ASN A 149 5.85 8.66 -15.99
CA ASN A 149 5.41 8.57 -17.39
C ASN A 149 6.45 7.91 -18.34
N LYS A 150 7.29 7.00 -17.84
CA LYS A 150 8.27 6.27 -18.66
C LYS A 150 8.06 4.78 -18.55
N ILE A 151 7.98 4.11 -19.70
CA ILE A 151 7.98 2.65 -19.78
C ILE A 151 9.40 2.18 -19.43
N THR A 152 9.49 1.33 -18.41
CA THR A 152 10.78 0.86 -17.89
C THR A 152 10.66 -0.57 -17.40
N GLN A 153 11.63 -1.41 -17.71
CA GLN A 153 11.77 -2.74 -17.12
C GLN A 153 12.76 -2.68 -15.96
N LEU A 154 12.30 -3.05 -14.76
CA LEU A 154 13.14 -3.14 -13.58
C LEU A 154 13.46 -4.62 -13.31
N LYS A 155 14.76 -4.97 -13.27
CA LYS A 155 15.24 -6.31 -12.90
C LYS A 155 16.08 -6.23 -11.63
N TYR A 156 15.76 -7.09 -10.66
CA TYR A 156 16.50 -7.16 -9.41
C TYR A 156 16.35 -8.54 -8.76
N LYS A 157 17.44 -9.07 -8.19
CA LYS A 157 17.41 -10.29 -7.39
C LYS A 157 17.09 -9.93 -5.95
N LEU A 158 15.84 -10.10 -5.55
CA LEU A 158 15.39 -9.83 -4.19
C LEU A 158 16.02 -10.81 -3.20
N LYS A 159 16.46 -10.28 -2.06
CA LYS A 159 16.76 -11.07 -0.88
C LYS A 159 15.56 -11.00 0.05
N ILE A 160 14.93 -12.13 0.31
CA ILE A 160 13.85 -12.23 1.29
C ILE A 160 14.49 -12.09 2.67
N ASN A 161 14.11 -11.04 3.40
CA ASN A 161 14.63 -10.78 4.73
C ASN A 161 13.55 -11.08 5.78
N ASN A 162 13.83 -12.04 6.65
CA ASN A 162 12.95 -12.43 7.75
C ASN A 162 13.35 -11.83 9.09
N ASN A 163 14.38 -10.98 9.13
CA ASN A 163 14.81 -10.32 10.36
C ASN A 163 13.76 -9.32 10.85
N LYS A 164 13.66 -9.17 12.17
CA LYS A 164 12.77 -8.17 12.76
C LYS A 164 13.31 -6.76 12.48
N SER A 165 12.46 -5.85 12.00
CA SER A 165 12.83 -4.45 11.87
C SER A 165 12.87 -3.77 13.24
N TYR A 166 13.88 -2.95 13.45
CA TYR A 166 13.96 -2.06 14.60
C TYR A 166 12.72 -1.18 14.76
N PHE A 167 12.23 -0.61 13.67
CA PHE A 167 11.03 0.22 13.63
C PHE A 167 9.77 -0.53 14.09
N SER A 168 9.61 -1.79 13.68
CA SER A 168 8.47 -2.62 14.09
C SER A 168 8.45 -2.92 15.59
N ILE A 169 9.64 -2.98 16.22
CA ILE A 169 9.76 -3.28 17.65
C ILE A 169 9.57 -2.03 18.51
N HIS A 170 10.10 -0.90 18.08
CA HIS A 170 10.25 0.29 18.93
C HIS A 170 9.29 1.45 18.60
N LYS A 171 8.42 1.33 17.58
CA LYS A 171 7.56 2.44 17.16
C LYS A 171 6.70 3.06 18.25
N ILE A 172 6.16 2.23 19.14
CA ILE A 172 5.32 2.69 20.26
C ILE A 172 6.19 3.35 21.32
N PHE A 173 7.31 2.74 21.67
CA PHE A 173 8.23 3.25 22.68
C PHE A 173 8.83 4.60 22.27
N THR A 174 9.28 4.75 21.02
CA THR A 174 9.80 6.03 20.50
C THR A 174 8.74 7.14 20.49
N PHE A 175 7.48 6.81 20.18
CA PHE A 175 6.39 7.76 20.27
C PHE A 175 6.17 8.28 21.69
N TYR A 176 6.13 7.41 22.69
CA TYR A 176 5.97 7.82 24.09
C TYR A 176 7.16 8.61 24.60
N LEU A 177 8.39 8.21 24.28
CA LEU A 177 9.59 8.97 24.63
C LEU A 177 9.54 10.39 24.07
N PHE A 178 9.18 10.53 22.80
CA PHE A 178 9.07 11.82 22.15
C PHE A 178 7.96 12.69 22.76
N SER A 179 6.83 12.09 23.11
CA SER A 179 5.72 12.78 23.78
C SER A 179 6.11 13.27 25.17
N ILE A 180 6.82 12.44 25.95
CA ILE A 180 7.35 12.82 27.28
C ILE A 180 8.37 13.96 27.12
N PHE A 181 9.26 13.88 26.14
CA PHE A 181 10.26 14.92 25.89
C PHE A 181 9.61 16.28 25.56
N ILE A 182 8.61 16.31 24.70
CA ILE A 182 7.85 17.52 24.37
C ILE A 182 7.16 18.06 25.65
N PHE A 183 6.53 17.19 26.43
CA PHE A 183 5.86 17.59 27.67
C PHE A 183 6.85 18.24 28.65
N LEU A 184 8.03 17.68 28.83
CA LEU A 184 9.07 18.24 29.70
C LEU A 184 9.55 19.63 29.23
N ILE A 185 9.71 19.82 27.91
CA ILE A 185 10.06 21.13 27.33
C ILE A 185 8.98 22.17 27.65
N ILE A 186 7.71 21.82 27.41
CA ILE A 186 6.58 22.74 27.69
C ILE A 186 6.50 23.06 29.18
N TYR A 187 6.70 22.05 30.03
CA TYR A 187 6.65 22.21 31.49
C TYR A 187 7.80 23.09 32.00
N SER A 188 9.03 22.94 31.49
CA SER A 188 10.16 23.78 31.87
C SER A 188 9.96 25.25 31.51
N LYS A 189 9.48 25.52 30.29
CA LYS A 189 9.15 26.89 29.86
C LYS A 189 8.03 27.55 30.65
N ARG A 190 7.12 26.79 31.22
CA ARG A 190 6.02 27.33 32.03
C ARG A 190 6.47 27.76 33.42
N LYS A 191 7.63 27.28 33.91
CA LYS A 191 8.23 27.69 35.18
C LYS A 191 9.09 28.97 35.11
N GLU A 192 9.39 29.41 33.89
CA GLU A 192 10.18 30.62 33.63
C GLU A 192 9.32 31.87 33.42
N ILE A 193 7.99 31.72 33.42
CA ILE A 193 6.99 32.80 33.42
C ILE A 193 6.34 32.90 34.79
#